data_654e1e9d78917c577eb837a41f1bd3e9
#
_entry.id   654e1e9d78917c577eb837a41f1bd3e9
#
_cell.length_a   1.000
_cell.length_b   1.000
_cell.length_c   1.000
_cell.angle_alpha   90.00
_cell.angle_beta   90.00
_cell.angle_gamma   90.00
#
_symmetry.space_group_name_H-M   'P 1'
#
loop_
_entity.id
_entity.type
_entity.pdbx_description
1 polymer ?
#
loop_
_entity_poly.entity_id
_entity_poly.type
_entity_poly.pdbx_seq_one_letter_code
_entity_poly.pdbx_strand_id
1 'polypeptide(L)'
;MPEFLYSDLLPTGDSEIVYRKITDDYVSTFEAGGRRFLKVEPEALRLLTAEAMRDMAHLLRPGHLTQLAAILEDPEASPNDRFVAIELLKNANIAAGGVLPGCQDTGTAIIWGTKGERVITDVDDAEVLSRGVFDTYQTSNLRYSQLAPLTMFDEANTGNNLPAQIEIYSGPGDIYKLAFMAKGGGSANKSFLFQETKALLNPTSLTNFLDEKLRTLGTAACPPYHLAVVIGGTSAEHAMKTAKYASAKYLDTLPVSGSETGHGFRDLEWEQRILELTRQFGIGAQFGGKYFCHDVRVVRLPRHGASCPVAIAVSCSADRQAFAKITADGVFLEQLEEDPAKYLPETSDTELSDGVIAINLNQPMSDIREELSKYPVKTRLSLSGTLVVARDIAHAKIQERLDAGETMPEYMRDFPVYYAGPAKTPEGYASGSFGPTTAGRMDSYVEPFQAAGGSLVMLAKGNRSAQVTEACKNHGGFYLGSIGGPAARLAKDSIRKVEVLEYPELGMEAVWKIEVEDFPAFVVVDDKGNDFFTEVSTPVSIK
;
A
#
# COMPACT_ATOMS: atom_id res chain seq x y z
N MET A 1 45.54 8.68 22.47
CA MET A 1 44.19 8.13 22.72
C MET A 1 43.29 8.58 21.57
N PRO A 2 42.39 7.76 21.09
CA PRO A 2 41.46 8.23 20.05
C PRO A 2 40.67 9.41 20.59
N GLU A 3 40.41 10.40 19.74
CA GLU A 3 39.56 11.54 20.06
C GLU A 3 38.10 11.09 20.11
N PHE A 4 37.30 11.65 21.04
CA PHE A 4 35.87 11.42 21.06
C PHE A 4 35.22 12.19 19.90
N LEU A 5 34.67 11.45 18.93
CA LEU A 5 33.92 12.00 17.81
C LEU A 5 32.48 11.47 17.90
N TYR A 6 31.51 12.36 17.85
CA TYR A 6 30.08 12.01 17.82
C TYR A 6 29.49 12.41 16.47
N SER A 7 28.68 11.52 15.93
CA SER A 7 27.87 11.77 14.74
C SER A 7 26.46 11.20 14.95
N ASP A 8 25.44 11.98 14.59
CA ASP A 8 24.10 11.40 14.50
C ASP A 8 24.10 10.21 13.53
N LEU A 9 23.35 9.18 13.90
CA LEU A 9 23.27 7.98 13.09
C LEU A 9 22.55 8.24 11.74
N LEU A 10 21.57 9.12 11.75
CA LEU A 10 20.81 9.56 10.56
C LEU A 10 20.80 11.09 10.46
N PRO A 11 21.91 11.73 10.08
CA PRO A 11 22.01 13.18 10.03
C PRO A 11 21.25 13.73 8.82
N THR A 12 19.95 13.98 8.98
CA THR A 12 19.11 14.60 7.96
C THR A 12 19.33 16.11 7.90
N GLY A 13 19.43 16.67 6.70
CA GLY A 13 19.45 18.11 6.44
C GLY A 13 18.05 18.73 6.32
N ASP A 14 18.01 19.97 5.87
CA ASP A 14 16.76 20.64 5.54
C ASP A 14 16.13 20.02 4.28
N SER A 15 14.81 19.95 4.26
CA SER A 15 14.03 19.41 3.14
C SER A 15 13.32 20.54 2.39
N GLU A 16 13.13 20.38 1.08
CA GLU A 16 12.38 21.31 0.23
C GLU A 16 10.85 21.11 0.31
N ILE A 17 10.35 20.59 1.43
CA ILE A 17 8.92 20.33 1.62
C ILE A 17 8.17 21.65 1.68
N VAL A 18 7.14 21.78 0.85
CA VAL A 18 6.19 22.89 0.90
C VAL A 18 5.18 22.59 1.99
N TYR A 19 5.03 23.53 2.93
CA TYR A 19 4.10 23.43 4.04
C TYR A 19 2.96 24.44 3.89
N ARG A 20 1.73 23.99 4.17
CA ARG A 20 0.61 24.89 4.43
C ARG A 20 0.46 25.14 5.94
N LYS A 21 0.06 26.33 6.31
CA LYS A 21 -0.29 26.65 7.71
C LYS A 21 -1.69 26.12 8.01
N ILE A 22 -1.81 25.30 9.06
CA ILE A 22 -3.10 24.84 9.56
C ILE A 22 -3.74 25.92 10.43
N THR A 23 -2.98 26.44 11.41
CA THR A 23 -3.40 27.49 12.32
C THR A 23 -2.19 28.14 12.99
N ASP A 24 -2.36 29.34 13.49
CA ASP A 24 -1.46 30.00 14.44
C ASP A 24 -2.04 30.10 15.88
N ASP A 25 -3.29 29.64 16.03
CA ASP A 25 -3.83 29.39 17.37
C ASP A 25 -3.11 28.22 18.04
N TYR A 26 -3.28 28.06 19.33
CA TYR A 26 -2.76 26.95 20.14
C TYR A 26 -1.23 26.86 20.26
N VAL A 27 -0.51 27.87 19.81
CA VAL A 27 0.93 27.99 20.01
C VAL A 27 1.27 29.32 20.62
N SER A 28 2.21 29.34 21.55
CA SER A 28 2.72 30.56 22.17
C SER A 28 4.16 30.38 22.61
N THR A 29 4.86 31.46 22.91
CA THR A 29 6.23 31.39 23.41
C THR A 29 6.34 32.10 24.76
N PHE A 30 7.24 31.59 25.58
CA PHE A 30 7.61 32.23 26.85
C PHE A 30 9.11 32.10 27.09
N GLU A 31 9.63 32.92 27.99
CA GLU A 31 11.04 32.86 28.37
C GLU A 31 11.20 32.34 29.80
N ALA A 32 12.14 31.42 29.97
CA ALA A 32 12.54 30.93 31.28
C ALA A 32 14.06 30.69 31.30
N GLY A 33 14.75 31.17 32.32
CA GLY A 33 16.19 30.99 32.46
C GLY A 33 17.02 31.56 31.29
N GLY A 34 16.54 32.64 30.65
CA GLY A 34 17.19 33.26 29.49
C GLY A 34 17.07 32.45 28.19
N ARG A 35 16.15 31.48 28.14
CA ARG A 35 15.87 30.68 26.95
C ARG A 35 14.41 30.80 26.55
N ARG A 36 14.14 30.85 25.25
CA ARG A 36 12.80 30.83 24.69
C ARG A 36 12.29 29.38 24.63
N PHE A 37 11.05 29.20 25.06
CA PHE A 37 10.30 27.93 24.97
C PHE A 37 9.09 28.12 24.07
N LEU A 38 8.75 27.08 23.34
CA LEU A 38 7.50 26.96 22.60
C LEU A 38 6.48 26.20 23.47
N LYS A 39 5.35 26.81 23.75
CA LYS A 39 4.20 26.12 24.34
C LYS A 39 3.23 25.74 23.23
N VAL A 40 2.86 24.45 23.20
CA VAL A 40 1.91 23.87 22.24
C VAL A 40 0.73 23.34 23.05
N GLU A 41 -0.46 23.84 22.79
CA GLU A 41 -1.65 23.36 23.45
C GLU A 41 -2.11 22.01 22.85
N PRO A 42 -2.81 21.15 23.61
CA PRO A 42 -3.23 19.83 23.15
C PRO A 42 -4.03 19.86 21.85
N GLU A 43 -4.86 20.89 21.67
CA GLU A 43 -5.70 21.06 20.49
C GLU A 43 -4.88 21.20 19.20
N ALA A 44 -3.68 21.79 19.26
CA ALA A 44 -2.76 21.85 18.10
C ALA A 44 -2.37 20.46 17.60
N LEU A 45 -2.04 19.54 18.52
CA LEU A 45 -1.67 18.15 18.17
C LEU A 45 -2.85 17.37 17.64
N ARG A 46 -4.02 17.52 18.28
CA ARG A 46 -5.26 16.84 17.86
C ARG A 46 -5.68 17.28 16.47
N LEU A 47 -5.75 18.60 16.24
CA LEU A 47 -6.14 19.19 14.96
C LEU A 47 -5.15 18.80 13.85
N LEU A 48 -3.84 18.94 14.10
CA LEU A 48 -2.81 18.56 13.13
C LEU A 48 -2.91 17.09 12.71
N THR A 49 -3.13 16.20 13.68
CA THR A 49 -3.26 14.76 13.39
C THR A 49 -4.52 14.48 12.59
N ALA A 50 -5.64 15.08 12.94
CA ALA A 50 -6.89 14.90 12.21
C ALA A 50 -6.77 15.37 10.75
N GLU A 51 -6.17 16.55 10.54
CA GLU A 51 -5.91 17.07 9.19
C GLU A 51 -4.96 16.17 8.39
N ALA A 52 -3.84 15.73 8.99
CA ALA A 52 -2.87 14.87 8.34
C ALA A 52 -3.48 13.52 7.91
N MET A 53 -4.26 12.90 8.79
CA MET A 53 -4.91 11.62 8.50
C MET A 53 -5.98 11.75 7.41
N ARG A 54 -6.73 12.87 7.40
CA ARG A 54 -7.72 13.17 6.36
C ARG A 54 -7.05 13.40 5.02
N ASP A 55 -6.01 14.25 4.99
CA ASP A 55 -5.30 14.57 3.75
C ASP A 55 -4.65 13.32 3.14
N MET A 56 -3.93 12.52 3.93
CA MET A 56 -3.32 11.28 3.46
C MET A 56 -4.33 10.24 2.96
N ALA A 57 -5.56 10.26 3.44
CA ALA A 57 -6.60 9.34 2.97
C ALA A 57 -7.13 9.73 1.57
N HIS A 58 -7.01 11.00 1.18
CA HIS A 58 -7.67 11.54 -0.01
C HIS A 58 -6.73 12.19 -1.02
N LEU A 59 -5.57 12.67 -0.59
CA LEU A 59 -4.62 13.43 -1.41
C LEU A 59 -3.29 12.69 -1.55
N LEU A 60 -2.56 13.00 -2.60
CA LEU A 60 -1.23 12.46 -2.87
C LEU A 60 -0.19 13.59 -3.00
N ARG A 61 1.07 13.24 -2.84
CA ARG A 61 2.19 14.16 -3.08
C ARG A 61 2.29 14.52 -4.56
N PRO A 62 2.56 15.80 -4.91
CA PRO A 62 2.76 16.21 -6.31
C PRO A 62 3.81 15.35 -7.04
N GLY A 63 4.93 15.04 -6.38
CA GLY A 63 5.99 14.21 -6.96
C GLY A 63 5.55 12.79 -7.31
N HIS A 64 4.66 12.18 -6.52
CA HIS A 64 4.08 10.86 -6.84
C HIS A 64 3.18 10.93 -8.08
N LEU A 65 2.34 11.95 -8.17
CA LEU A 65 1.46 12.15 -9.33
C LEU A 65 2.26 12.43 -10.61
N THR A 66 3.33 13.22 -10.51
CA THR A 66 4.27 13.44 -11.62
C THR A 66 4.89 12.14 -12.11
N GLN A 67 5.29 11.25 -11.21
CA GLN A 67 5.84 9.94 -11.58
C GLN A 67 4.81 9.04 -12.27
N LEU A 68 3.54 9.07 -11.84
CA LEU A 68 2.46 8.37 -12.52
C LEU A 68 2.19 8.94 -13.93
N ALA A 69 2.13 10.26 -14.07
CA ALA A 69 1.94 10.92 -15.36
C ALA A 69 3.09 10.61 -16.34
N ALA A 70 4.33 10.57 -15.85
CA ALA A 70 5.50 10.24 -16.67
C ALA A 70 5.43 8.84 -17.30
N ILE A 71 4.70 7.88 -16.70
CA ILE A 71 4.48 6.55 -17.29
C ILE A 71 3.68 6.67 -18.59
N LEU A 72 2.73 7.60 -18.66
CA LEU A 72 1.88 7.78 -19.83
C LEU A 72 2.67 8.32 -21.03
N GLU A 73 3.69 9.12 -20.77
CA GLU A 73 4.55 9.76 -21.78
C GLU A 73 5.73 8.89 -22.22
N ASP A 74 6.07 7.84 -21.47
CA ASP A 74 7.21 6.98 -21.79
C ASP A 74 6.89 6.05 -22.96
N PRO A 75 7.60 6.16 -24.11
CA PRO A 75 7.36 5.30 -25.27
C PRO A 75 7.65 3.83 -25.01
N GLU A 76 8.47 3.50 -24.01
CA GLU A 76 8.82 2.12 -23.63
C GLU A 76 7.86 1.53 -22.58
N ALA A 77 6.92 2.32 -22.04
CA ALA A 77 5.92 1.80 -21.11
C ALA A 77 5.00 0.81 -21.82
N SER A 78 4.72 -0.32 -21.17
CA SER A 78 3.75 -1.28 -21.70
C SER A 78 2.34 -0.68 -21.73
N PRO A 79 1.43 -1.19 -22.58
CA PRO A 79 0.01 -0.79 -22.54
C PRO A 79 -0.61 -1.01 -21.15
N ASN A 80 -0.21 -2.06 -20.44
CA ASN A 80 -0.70 -2.35 -19.09
C ASN A 80 -0.12 -1.39 -18.04
N ASP A 81 1.18 -1.00 -18.12
CA ASP A 81 1.75 0.04 -17.27
C ASP A 81 0.97 1.37 -17.41
N ARG A 82 0.72 1.81 -18.65
CA ARG A 82 -0.03 3.03 -18.92
C ARG A 82 -1.47 2.94 -18.41
N PHE A 83 -2.14 1.81 -18.63
CA PHE A 83 -3.50 1.62 -18.15
C PHE A 83 -3.59 1.67 -16.61
N VAL A 84 -2.69 1.01 -15.89
CA VAL A 84 -2.66 1.09 -14.43
C VAL A 84 -2.37 2.51 -13.97
N ALA A 85 -1.42 3.21 -14.60
CA ALA A 85 -1.07 4.58 -14.24
C ALA A 85 -2.27 5.54 -14.39
N ILE A 86 -3.03 5.46 -15.50
CA ILE A 86 -4.19 6.32 -15.68
C ILE A 86 -5.32 6.00 -14.70
N GLU A 87 -5.55 4.74 -14.38
CA GLU A 87 -6.55 4.36 -13.37
C GLU A 87 -6.17 4.88 -11.97
N LEU A 88 -4.88 4.91 -11.64
CA LEU A 88 -4.38 5.51 -10.39
C LEU A 88 -4.53 7.04 -10.38
N LEU A 89 -4.28 7.72 -11.51
CA LEU A 89 -4.51 9.17 -11.64
C LEU A 89 -5.99 9.54 -11.56
N LYS A 90 -6.87 8.80 -12.23
CA LYS A 90 -8.33 8.97 -12.10
C LYS A 90 -8.79 8.77 -10.66
N ASN A 91 -8.23 7.76 -9.98
CA ASN A 91 -8.50 7.50 -8.56
C ASN A 91 -8.09 8.67 -7.67
N ALA A 92 -6.90 9.24 -7.90
CA ALA A 92 -6.44 10.41 -7.16
C ALA A 92 -7.38 11.59 -7.33
N ASN A 93 -7.85 11.84 -8.56
CA ASN A 93 -8.81 12.90 -8.85
C ASN A 93 -10.16 12.71 -8.15
N ILE A 94 -10.68 11.47 -8.11
CA ILE A 94 -11.91 11.15 -7.38
C ILE A 94 -11.72 11.31 -5.88
N ALA A 95 -10.61 10.80 -5.34
CA ALA A 95 -10.32 10.85 -3.90
C ALA A 95 -10.13 12.28 -3.39
N ALA A 96 -9.55 13.18 -4.19
CA ALA A 96 -9.37 14.59 -3.85
C ALA A 96 -10.70 15.33 -3.56
N GLY A 97 -11.83 14.77 -3.98
CA GLY A 97 -13.15 15.26 -3.57
C GLY A 97 -13.48 15.05 -2.09
N GLY A 98 -12.63 14.35 -1.31
CA GLY A 98 -12.75 14.24 0.15
C GLY A 98 -13.87 13.32 0.65
N VAL A 99 -14.54 12.57 -0.23
CA VAL A 99 -15.67 11.68 0.13
C VAL A 99 -15.25 10.21 0.14
N LEU A 100 -14.65 9.75 -0.94
CA LEU A 100 -14.13 8.39 -1.09
C LEU A 100 -12.63 8.39 -0.84
N PRO A 101 -12.09 7.69 0.18
CA PRO A 101 -10.65 7.58 0.35
C PRO A 101 -10.01 6.88 -0.85
N GLY A 102 -8.79 7.24 -1.19
CA GLY A 102 -8.06 6.70 -2.35
C GLY A 102 -7.87 5.18 -2.32
N CYS A 103 -7.86 4.57 -1.13
CA CYS A 103 -7.71 3.13 -0.94
C CYS A 103 -8.79 2.61 0.01
N GLN A 104 -9.30 1.40 -0.23
CA GLN A 104 -10.25 0.73 0.67
C GLN A 104 -9.61 0.31 2.01
N ASP A 105 -8.32 -0.01 1.99
CA ASP A 105 -7.53 -0.26 3.19
C ASP A 105 -6.92 1.06 3.66
N THR A 106 -7.59 1.74 4.58
CA THR A 106 -7.18 3.06 5.04
C THR A 106 -6.02 3.03 6.03
N GLY A 107 -5.62 1.83 6.45
CA GLY A 107 -4.34 1.53 7.07
C GLY A 107 -4.27 1.76 8.57
N THR A 108 -3.12 1.34 9.13
CA THR A 108 -2.72 1.63 10.51
C THR A 108 -2.07 3.01 10.56
N ALA A 109 -2.47 3.85 11.51
CA ALA A 109 -1.84 5.13 11.76
C ALA A 109 -0.48 4.93 12.44
N ILE A 110 0.56 5.50 11.85
CA ILE A 110 1.93 5.50 12.37
C ILE A 110 2.40 6.96 12.44
N ILE A 111 2.83 7.40 13.61
CA ILE A 111 3.29 8.75 13.86
C ILE A 111 4.67 8.68 14.51
N TRP A 112 5.63 9.40 13.98
CA TRP A 112 6.91 9.58 14.64
C TRP A 112 7.33 11.03 14.58
N GLY A 113 8.15 11.45 15.52
CA GLY A 113 8.56 12.84 15.56
C GLY A 113 9.75 13.10 16.46
N THR A 114 10.24 14.33 16.38
CA THR A 114 11.26 14.88 17.27
C THR A 114 10.70 16.13 17.93
N LYS A 115 10.55 16.05 19.26
CA LYS A 115 10.14 17.15 20.12
C LYS A 115 11.37 17.85 20.64
N GLY A 116 11.54 19.11 20.28
CA GLY A 116 12.64 19.93 20.79
C GLY A 116 12.62 20.01 22.32
N GLU A 117 13.79 20.04 22.96
CA GLU A 117 13.89 20.12 24.44
C GLU A 117 13.25 21.39 25.04
N ARG A 118 12.94 22.37 24.17
CA ARG A 118 12.25 23.61 24.59
C ARG A 118 10.79 23.67 24.09
N VAL A 119 10.20 22.53 23.75
CA VAL A 119 8.78 22.42 23.42
C VAL A 119 8.03 21.83 24.61
N ILE A 120 7.02 22.51 25.08
CA ILE A 120 6.18 22.13 26.23
C ILE A 120 4.75 21.90 25.74
N THR A 121 4.20 20.73 26.03
CA THR A 121 2.81 20.35 25.67
C THR A 121 1.90 20.15 26.89
N ASP A 122 2.48 19.92 28.08
CA ASP A 122 1.77 19.68 29.36
C ASP A 122 0.75 18.52 29.33
N VAL A 123 0.89 17.60 28.39
CA VAL A 123 0.01 16.42 28.20
C VAL A 123 0.79 15.19 27.76
N ASP A 124 0.14 14.03 27.74
CA ASP A 124 0.63 12.86 27.01
C ASP A 124 0.40 13.09 25.50
N ASP A 125 1.48 13.37 24.78
CA ASP A 125 1.42 13.64 23.34
C ASP A 125 0.82 12.45 22.57
N ALA A 126 1.09 11.21 22.99
CA ALA A 126 0.59 10.01 22.31
C ALA A 126 -0.93 9.86 22.47
N GLU A 127 -1.48 10.21 23.65
CA GLU A 127 -2.93 10.23 23.85
C GLU A 127 -3.61 11.24 22.94
N VAL A 128 -3.07 12.47 22.87
CA VAL A 128 -3.68 13.55 22.07
C VAL A 128 -3.56 13.30 20.56
N LEU A 129 -2.41 12.81 20.10
CA LEU A 129 -2.23 12.38 18.71
C LEU A 129 -3.20 11.24 18.35
N SER A 130 -3.37 10.25 19.24
CA SER A 130 -4.36 9.18 19.06
C SER A 130 -5.78 9.72 18.96
N ARG A 131 -6.12 10.79 19.70
CA ARG A 131 -7.42 11.44 19.62
C ARG A 131 -7.68 12.01 18.23
N GLY A 132 -6.69 12.65 17.59
CA GLY A 132 -6.80 13.12 16.21
C GLY A 132 -7.04 11.99 15.21
N VAL A 133 -6.36 10.85 15.37
CA VAL A 133 -6.62 9.63 14.57
C VAL A 133 -8.07 9.19 14.77
N PHE A 134 -8.51 9.02 16.01
CA PHE A 134 -9.88 8.64 16.34
C PHE A 134 -10.90 9.54 15.66
N ASP A 135 -10.76 10.85 15.80
CA ASP A 135 -11.70 11.83 15.26
C ASP A 135 -11.85 11.67 13.73
N THR A 136 -10.73 11.52 13.01
CA THR A 136 -10.76 11.31 11.56
C THR A 136 -11.48 10.03 11.17
N TYR A 137 -11.19 8.92 11.85
CA TYR A 137 -11.85 7.63 11.54
C TYR A 137 -13.33 7.60 11.92
N GLN A 138 -13.78 8.46 12.85
CA GLN A 138 -15.20 8.62 13.16
C GLN A 138 -15.94 9.48 12.14
N THR A 139 -15.32 10.57 11.66
CA THR A 139 -15.97 11.59 10.84
C THR A 139 -15.81 11.40 9.34
N SER A 140 -14.84 10.58 8.90
CA SER A 140 -14.57 10.29 7.50
C SER A 140 -15.02 8.86 7.13
N ASN A 141 -15.15 8.61 5.82
CA ASN A 141 -15.58 7.30 5.29
C ASN A 141 -14.43 6.28 5.26
N LEU A 142 -13.65 6.20 6.35
CA LEU A 142 -12.51 5.32 6.48
C LEU A 142 -12.89 3.97 7.08
N ARG A 143 -12.13 2.93 6.75
CA ARG A 143 -12.34 1.56 7.24
C ARG A 143 -11.59 1.32 8.54
N TYR A 144 -12.25 0.71 9.52
CA TYR A 144 -11.57 0.21 10.73
C TYR A 144 -10.84 -1.09 10.42
N SER A 145 -9.51 -1.09 10.56
CA SER A 145 -8.67 -2.24 10.22
C SER A 145 -7.85 -2.76 11.40
N GLN A 146 -7.97 -2.14 12.59
CA GLN A 146 -7.23 -2.57 13.78
C GLN A 146 -8.01 -3.62 14.54
N LEU A 147 -7.31 -4.72 14.89
CA LEU A 147 -7.83 -5.79 15.72
C LEU A 147 -7.16 -5.73 17.10
N ALA A 148 -7.95 -5.87 18.13
CA ALA A 148 -7.49 -6.01 19.51
C ALA A 148 -7.38 -7.50 19.86
N PRO A 149 -6.21 -7.98 20.32
CA PRO A 149 -6.07 -9.34 20.82
C PRO A 149 -6.81 -9.47 22.17
N LEU A 150 -7.81 -10.32 22.23
CA LEU A 150 -8.55 -10.63 23.47
C LEU A 150 -7.87 -11.78 24.22
N THR A 151 -7.37 -12.74 23.48
CA THR A 151 -6.54 -13.86 23.97
C THR A 151 -5.39 -14.09 22.97
N MET A 152 -4.65 -15.19 23.10
CA MET A 152 -3.64 -15.57 22.10
C MET A 152 -4.26 -15.83 20.71
N PHE A 153 -5.50 -16.25 20.64
CA PHE A 153 -6.15 -16.70 19.41
C PHE A 153 -7.42 -15.92 19.06
N ASP A 154 -8.00 -15.20 20.02
CA ASP A 154 -9.23 -14.44 19.81
C ASP A 154 -8.94 -12.96 19.61
N GLU A 155 -9.56 -12.37 18.60
CA GLU A 155 -9.41 -10.97 18.25
C GLU A 155 -10.78 -10.30 18.04
N ALA A 156 -10.85 -8.99 18.29
CA ALA A 156 -12.00 -8.17 17.97
C ALA A 156 -11.58 -6.89 17.24
N ASN A 157 -12.40 -6.45 16.28
CA ASN A 157 -12.18 -5.15 15.66
C ASN A 157 -12.41 -4.04 16.70
N THR A 158 -11.48 -3.10 16.79
CA THR A 158 -11.52 -2.03 17.81
C THR A 158 -12.65 -1.02 17.56
N GLY A 159 -13.21 -0.96 16.35
CA GLY A 159 -14.30 -0.04 15.98
C GLY A 159 -13.89 1.44 15.92
N ASN A 160 -12.59 1.74 16.00
CA ASN A 160 -12.08 3.11 16.01
C ASN A 160 -10.69 3.26 15.37
N ASN A 161 -10.14 2.18 14.83
CA ASN A 161 -8.81 2.09 14.22
C ASN A 161 -7.62 2.43 15.15
N LEU A 162 -7.80 2.34 16.46
CA LEU A 162 -6.73 2.41 17.45
C LEU A 162 -6.37 0.99 17.93
N PRO A 163 -5.16 0.80 18.48
CA PRO A 163 -4.12 1.79 18.74
C PRO A 163 -3.37 2.23 17.48
N ALA A 164 -2.85 3.46 17.52
CA ALA A 164 -1.84 3.95 16.58
C ALA A 164 -0.43 3.61 17.10
N GLN A 165 0.53 3.47 16.20
CA GLN A 165 1.94 3.42 16.58
C GLN A 165 2.49 4.85 16.68
N ILE A 166 2.90 5.28 17.87
CA ILE A 166 3.38 6.64 18.10
C ILE A 166 4.75 6.59 18.79
N GLU A 167 5.74 7.26 18.20
CA GLU A 167 7.12 7.29 18.69
C GLU A 167 7.65 8.74 18.64
N ILE A 168 7.80 9.38 19.79
CA ILE A 168 8.30 10.75 19.90
C ILE A 168 9.66 10.73 20.58
N TYR A 169 10.65 11.29 19.89
CA TYR A 169 12.02 11.42 20.37
C TYR A 169 12.29 12.84 20.85
N SER A 170 13.17 12.99 21.83
CA SER A 170 13.68 14.28 22.23
C SER A 170 14.79 14.72 21.28
N GLY A 171 14.81 16.00 20.92
CA GLY A 171 15.86 16.61 20.11
C GLY A 171 16.20 18.04 20.58
N PRO A 172 17.21 18.67 19.99
CA PRO A 172 17.55 20.05 20.32
C PRO A 172 16.53 21.05 19.78
N GLY A 173 16.41 22.20 20.44
CA GLY A 173 15.69 23.37 19.91
C GLY A 173 14.26 23.51 20.42
N ASP A 174 13.51 24.35 19.72
CA ASP A 174 12.14 24.77 20.03
C ASP A 174 11.16 24.50 18.88
N ILE A 175 11.43 23.45 18.09
CA ILE A 175 10.57 22.99 16.99
C ILE A 175 10.08 21.58 17.31
N TYR A 176 8.80 21.31 17.05
CA TYR A 176 8.24 19.97 17.09
C TYR A 176 8.03 19.49 15.66
N LYS A 177 8.84 18.53 15.21
CA LYS A 177 8.72 17.91 13.88
C LYS A 177 7.98 16.59 14.00
N LEU A 178 7.01 16.36 13.12
CA LEU A 178 6.18 15.15 13.08
C LEU A 178 6.14 14.59 11.67
N ALA A 179 5.99 13.29 11.59
CA ALA A 179 5.73 12.57 10.35
C ALA A 179 4.56 11.60 10.57
N PHE A 180 3.64 11.60 9.64
CA PHE A 180 2.43 10.79 9.64
C PHE A 180 2.48 9.79 8.50
N MET A 181 2.02 8.58 8.74
CA MET A 181 1.91 7.52 7.74
C MET A 181 0.64 6.70 8.02
N ALA A 182 -0.06 6.30 6.96
CA ALA A 182 -1.13 5.31 7.04
C ALA A 182 -0.72 4.06 6.23
N LYS A 183 -0.35 2.98 6.94
CA LYS A 183 0.19 1.75 6.32
C LYS A 183 -0.89 0.69 6.20
N GLY A 184 -1.30 0.36 4.96
CA GLY A 184 -2.21 -0.74 4.68
C GLY A 184 -1.56 -2.11 4.84
N GLY A 185 -2.37 -3.16 5.08
CA GLY A 185 -1.88 -4.52 5.29
C GLY A 185 -1.06 -5.07 4.13
N GLY A 186 -1.40 -4.73 2.89
CA GLY A 186 -0.62 -5.12 1.71
C GLY A 186 0.83 -4.64 1.78
N SER A 187 1.04 -3.37 2.06
CA SER A 187 2.39 -2.78 2.19
C SER A 187 3.11 -3.28 3.45
N ALA A 188 2.38 -3.40 4.57
CA ALA A 188 2.95 -3.89 5.83
C ALA A 188 3.53 -5.30 5.66
N ASN A 189 2.82 -6.18 4.95
CA ASN A 189 3.25 -7.55 4.67
C ASN A 189 4.42 -7.64 3.67
N LYS A 190 4.88 -6.52 3.11
CA LYS A 190 6.05 -6.44 2.23
C LYS A 190 7.21 -5.68 2.89
N SER A 191 7.32 -5.85 4.20
CA SER A 191 8.46 -5.42 5.02
C SER A 191 9.22 -6.64 5.51
N PHE A 192 10.51 -6.75 5.16
CA PHE A 192 11.34 -7.92 5.42
C PHE A 192 12.64 -7.52 6.09
N LEU A 193 13.11 -8.37 6.98
CA LEU A 193 14.45 -8.30 7.56
C LEU A 193 15.17 -9.62 7.31
N PHE A 194 16.34 -9.54 6.72
CA PHE A 194 17.24 -10.66 6.50
C PHE A 194 18.51 -10.44 7.32
N GLN A 195 18.97 -11.51 7.98
CA GLN A 195 20.23 -11.50 8.71
C GLN A 195 21.32 -12.10 7.84
N GLU A 196 22.17 -11.23 7.33
CA GLU A 196 23.26 -11.57 6.43
C GLU A 196 24.63 -11.39 7.10
N THR A 197 25.68 -11.65 6.36
CA THR A 197 27.06 -11.49 6.80
C THR A 197 27.82 -10.51 5.88
N LYS A 198 29.07 -10.21 6.25
CA LYS A 198 29.96 -9.41 5.39
C LYS A 198 30.13 -9.99 3.97
N ALA A 199 29.87 -11.28 3.76
CA ALA A 199 29.97 -11.92 2.44
C ALA A 199 29.01 -11.32 1.42
N LEU A 200 27.88 -10.70 1.88
CA LEU A 200 26.97 -9.98 1.02
C LEU A 200 27.53 -8.66 0.45
N LEU A 201 28.51 -8.05 1.13
CA LEU A 201 29.03 -6.72 0.79
C LEU A 201 30.04 -6.78 -0.37
N ASN A 202 29.58 -7.26 -1.52
CA ASN A 202 30.23 -7.15 -2.81
C ASN A 202 29.16 -7.05 -3.91
N PRO A 203 29.45 -6.42 -5.05
CA PRO A 203 28.44 -6.13 -6.08
C PRO A 203 27.68 -7.36 -6.57
N THR A 204 28.33 -8.47 -6.81
CA THR A 204 27.72 -9.68 -7.36
C THR A 204 26.76 -10.33 -6.36
N SER A 205 27.23 -10.57 -5.13
CA SER A 205 26.41 -11.21 -4.11
C SER A 205 25.19 -10.34 -3.74
N LEU A 206 25.37 -9.03 -3.64
CA LEU A 206 24.28 -8.11 -3.31
C LEU A 206 23.25 -8.03 -4.43
N THR A 207 23.69 -7.97 -5.71
CA THR A 207 22.76 -7.97 -6.85
C THR A 207 21.94 -9.25 -6.90
N ASN A 208 22.57 -10.43 -6.76
CA ASN A 208 21.87 -11.71 -6.79
C ASN A 208 20.86 -11.85 -5.64
N PHE A 209 21.26 -11.45 -4.44
CA PHE A 209 20.39 -11.44 -3.28
C PHE A 209 19.17 -10.54 -3.50
N LEU A 210 19.38 -9.32 -3.98
CA LEU A 210 18.29 -8.37 -4.21
C LEU A 210 17.38 -8.82 -5.37
N ASP A 211 17.92 -9.37 -6.46
CA ASP A 211 17.11 -9.92 -7.54
C ASP A 211 16.15 -11.02 -7.00
N GLU A 212 16.68 -11.96 -6.22
CA GLU A 212 15.88 -13.01 -5.60
C GLU A 212 14.79 -12.44 -4.66
N LYS A 213 15.19 -11.57 -3.71
CA LYS A 213 14.28 -11.10 -2.66
C LYS A 213 13.24 -10.10 -3.16
N LEU A 214 13.62 -9.20 -4.07
CA LEU A 214 12.70 -8.18 -4.60
C LEU A 214 11.60 -8.78 -5.49
N ARG A 215 11.86 -9.86 -6.23
CA ARG A 215 10.81 -10.57 -6.97
C ARG A 215 9.72 -11.13 -6.06
N THR A 216 10.06 -11.51 -4.82
CA THR A 216 9.07 -12.02 -3.85
C THR A 216 8.10 -10.95 -3.33
N LEU A 217 8.37 -9.66 -3.58
CA LEU A 217 7.43 -8.60 -3.27
C LEU A 217 6.12 -8.77 -4.03
N GLY A 218 6.19 -9.19 -5.31
CA GLY A 218 5.02 -9.37 -6.15
C GLY A 218 4.16 -8.10 -6.23
N THR A 219 2.88 -8.25 -6.53
CA THR A 219 1.97 -7.11 -6.74
C THR A 219 0.91 -6.92 -5.63
N ALA A 220 0.94 -7.73 -4.59
CA ALA A 220 -0.05 -7.69 -3.51
C ALA A 220 -0.11 -6.35 -2.75
N ALA A 221 1.01 -5.62 -2.72
CA ALA A 221 1.09 -4.29 -2.12
C ALA A 221 0.83 -3.14 -3.11
N CYS A 222 0.37 -3.43 -4.33
CA CYS A 222 -0.03 -2.45 -5.36
C CYS A 222 1.14 -1.57 -5.85
N PRO A 223 2.03 -2.09 -6.71
CA PRO A 223 3.02 -1.25 -7.40
C PRO A 223 2.35 -0.25 -8.35
N PRO A 224 3.07 0.77 -8.86
CA PRO A 224 4.51 1.03 -8.68
C PRO A 224 4.90 1.39 -7.26
N TYR A 225 6.04 0.86 -6.79
CA TYR A 225 6.52 1.06 -5.42
C TYR A 225 7.49 2.22 -5.26
N HIS A 226 7.46 2.88 -4.09
CA HIS A 226 8.64 3.54 -3.54
C HIS A 226 9.37 2.51 -2.69
N LEU A 227 10.48 1.99 -3.20
CA LEU A 227 11.22 0.89 -2.58
C LEU A 227 12.33 1.44 -1.67
N ALA A 228 12.46 0.87 -0.49
CA ALA A 228 13.59 1.13 0.41
C ALA A 228 14.36 -0.15 0.70
N VAL A 229 15.67 -0.08 0.55
CA VAL A 229 16.63 -1.11 0.91
C VAL A 229 17.63 -0.53 1.91
N VAL A 230 17.74 -1.13 3.07
CA VAL A 230 18.69 -0.71 4.11
C VAL A 230 19.69 -1.83 4.37
N ILE A 231 20.97 -1.50 4.28
CA ILE A 231 22.06 -2.46 4.43
C ILE A 231 22.91 -2.07 5.65
N GLY A 232 22.92 -2.94 6.64
CA GLY A 232 23.51 -2.69 7.96
C GLY A 232 22.46 -2.21 8.97
N GLY A 233 22.94 -1.81 10.11
CA GLY A 233 22.15 -1.38 11.26
C GLY A 233 22.86 -1.78 12.56
N THR A 234 22.80 -0.92 13.57
CA THR A 234 23.32 -1.21 14.91
C THR A 234 22.46 -2.26 15.64
N SER A 235 21.22 -2.43 15.18
CA SER A 235 20.28 -3.49 15.59
C SER A 235 19.37 -3.86 14.41
N ALA A 236 18.71 -5.00 14.52
CA ALA A 236 17.69 -5.45 13.57
C ALA A 236 16.52 -4.46 13.50
N GLU A 237 16.05 -4.00 14.66
CA GLU A 237 15.00 -2.99 14.79
C GLU A 237 15.37 -1.69 14.07
N HIS A 238 16.61 -1.22 14.26
CA HIS A 238 17.06 0.02 13.63
C HIS A 238 17.09 -0.08 12.10
N ALA A 239 17.50 -1.23 11.55
CA ALA A 239 17.47 -1.47 10.11
C ALA A 239 16.03 -1.41 9.56
N MET A 240 15.06 -2.07 10.21
CA MET A 240 13.65 -2.06 9.81
C MET A 240 13.02 -0.67 9.94
N LYS A 241 13.28 0.05 11.02
CA LYS A 241 12.80 1.42 11.22
C LYS A 241 13.35 2.35 10.15
N THR A 242 14.63 2.24 9.82
CA THR A 242 15.25 3.02 8.75
C THR A 242 14.62 2.73 7.39
N ALA A 243 14.32 1.46 7.07
CA ALA A 243 13.64 1.11 5.83
C ALA A 243 12.22 1.72 5.74
N LYS A 244 11.46 1.72 6.84
CA LYS A 244 10.18 2.41 6.92
C LYS A 244 10.33 3.92 6.63
N TYR A 245 11.29 4.59 7.25
CA TYR A 245 11.54 6.02 7.05
C TYR A 245 11.98 6.32 5.61
N ALA A 246 12.87 5.52 5.05
CA ALA A 246 13.34 5.67 3.67
C ALA A 246 12.20 5.47 2.67
N SER A 247 11.29 4.50 2.89
CA SER A 247 10.11 4.28 2.03
C SER A 247 9.12 5.46 2.04
N ALA A 248 9.15 6.30 3.07
CA ALA A 248 8.37 7.53 3.19
C ALA A 248 9.09 8.78 2.65
N LYS A 249 10.31 8.63 2.12
CA LYS A 249 11.20 9.73 1.68
C LYS A 249 11.67 10.63 2.84
N TYR A 250 11.52 10.20 4.08
CA TYR A 250 11.94 10.95 5.27
C TYR A 250 13.47 11.12 5.36
N LEU A 251 14.22 10.23 4.71
CA LEU A 251 15.67 10.21 4.72
C LEU A 251 16.31 10.75 3.43
N ASP A 252 15.56 11.46 2.60
CA ASP A 252 16.05 11.94 1.29
C ASP A 252 17.19 12.98 1.40
N THR A 253 17.34 13.60 2.55
CA THR A 253 18.40 14.59 2.85
C THR A 253 19.62 14.00 3.58
N LEU A 254 19.70 12.67 3.73
CA LEU A 254 20.92 12.05 4.25
C LEU A 254 22.12 12.35 3.36
N PRO A 255 23.36 12.38 3.91
CA PRO A 255 24.59 12.41 3.12
C PRO A 255 24.61 11.30 2.06
N VAL A 256 25.30 11.53 0.96
CA VAL A 256 25.46 10.56 -0.13
C VAL A 256 26.81 9.80 -0.10
N SER A 257 27.56 9.96 0.98
CA SER A 257 28.81 9.25 1.25
C SER A 257 28.96 8.95 2.73
N GLY A 258 29.67 7.88 3.03
CA GLY A 258 29.98 7.49 4.41
C GLY A 258 31.09 8.37 5.02
N SER A 259 31.28 8.23 6.35
CA SER A 259 32.39 8.82 7.09
C SER A 259 32.93 7.86 8.14
N GLU A 260 34.15 8.14 8.63
CA GLU A 260 34.76 7.37 9.71
C GLU A 260 34.06 7.53 11.06
N THR A 261 33.23 8.56 11.21
CA THR A 261 32.43 8.79 12.41
C THR A 261 31.18 7.91 12.51
N GLY A 262 30.84 7.18 11.43
CA GLY A 262 29.83 6.13 11.47
C GLY A 262 28.38 6.60 11.31
N HIS A 263 28.11 7.64 10.51
CA HIS A 263 26.73 7.97 10.14
C HIS A 263 26.22 7.09 8.99
N GLY A 264 24.88 7.01 8.84
CA GLY A 264 24.22 6.44 7.67
C GLY A 264 24.30 7.38 6.46
N PHE A 265 24.24 6.81 5.27
CA PHE A 265 24.23 7.58 4.02
C PHE A 265 23.36 6.90 2.96
N ARG A 266 22.91 7.66 1.98
CA ARG A 266 22.23 7.15 0.77
C ARG A 266 23.26 6.82 -0.29
N ASP A 267 23.14 5.65 -0.90
CA ASP A 267 23.98 5.23 -2.01
C ASP A 267 23.22 5.41 -3.33
N LEU A 268 23.41 6.56 -3.98
CA LEU A 268 22.70 6.93 -5.20
C LEU A 268 23.03 6.02 -6.39
N GLU A 269 24.25 5.47 -6.45
CA GLU A 269 24.63 4.51 -7.49
C GLU A 269 23.80 3.22 -7.35
N TRP A 270 23.71 2.69 -6.13
CA TRP A 270 22.90 1.50 -5.87
C TRP A 270 21.40 1.76 -5.99
N GLU A 271 20.90 2.96 -5.70
CA GLU A 271 19.51 3.34 -5.96
C GLU A 271 19.17 3.17 -7.45
N GLN A 272 20.01 3.74 -8.33
CA GLN A 272 19.83 3.61 -9.77
C GLN A 272 19.97 2.16 -10.24
N ARG A 273 20.98 1.44 -9.75
CA ARG A 273 21.22 0.05 -10.11
C ARG A 273 20.05 -0.88 -9.76
N ILE A 274 19.47 -0.70 -8.57
CA ILE A 274 18.32 -1.49 -8.15
C ILE A 274 17.06 -1.10 -8.94
N LEU A 275 16.89 0.18 -9.25
CA LEU A 275 15.79 0.64 -10.11
C LEU A 275 15.84 -0.05 -11.48
N GLU A 276 17.01 -0.06 -12.12
CA GLU A 276 17.20 -0.76 -13.41
C GLU A 276 16.99 -2.28 -13.29
N LEU A 277 17.42 -2.88 -12.19
CA LEU A 277 17.17 -4.30 -11.91
C LEU A 277 15.67 -4.58 -11.85
N THR A 278 14.89 -3.76 -11.14
CA THR A 278 13.44 -3.96 -11.00
C THR A 278 12.68 -3.75 -12.31
N ARG A 279 13.17 -2.91 -13.22
CA ARG A 279 12.63 -2.73 -14.58
C ARG A 279 12.72 -3.99 -15.43
N GLN A 280 13.71 -4.83 -15.16
CA GLN A 280 13.94 -6.09 -15.88
C GLN A 280 13.05 -7.24 -15.37
N PHE A 281 12.32 -7.06 -14.28
CA PHE A 281 11.45 -8.12 -13.72
C PHE A 281 10.30 -8.51 -14.66
N GLY A 282 9.84 -7.58 -15.49
CA GLY A 282 8.69 -7.79 -16.34
C GLY A 282 7.33 -7.77 -15.61
N ILE A 283 7.34 -7.54 -14.29
CA ILE A 283 6.12 -7.43 -13.46
C ILE A 283 5.38 -6.13 -13.77
N GLY A 284 6.11 -5.04 -13.98
CA GLY A 284 5.56 -3.71 -14.25
C GLY A 284 4.67 -3.17 -13.15
N ALA A 285 3.79 -2.27 -13.51
CA ALA A 285 2.77 -1.70 -12.65
C ALA A 285 1.60 -2.69 -12.50
N GLN A 286 1.85 -3.93 -12.05
CA GLN A 286 0.96 -5.04 -11.69
C GLN A 286 0.72 -6.12 -12.77
N PHE A 287 0.63 -5.79 -14.06
CA PHE A 287 0.21 -6.77 -15.10
C PHE A 287 1.13 -6.81 -16.31
N GLY A 288 2.42 -6.65 -16.09
CA GLY A 288 3.47 -6.71 -17.11
C GLY A 288 3.95 -5.33 -17.55
N GLY A 289 5.26 -5.19 -17.65
CA GLY A 289 5.95 -3.97 -18.02
C GLY A 289 7.21 -3.73 -17.21
N LYS A 290 7.65 -2.47 -17.12
CA LYS A 290 8.88 -2.09 -16.42
C LYS A 290 8.68 -1.28 -15.13
N TYR A 291 7.47 -0.77 -14.88
CA TYR A 291 7.21 0.14 -13.76
C TYR A 291 6.86 -0.57 -12.45
N PHE A 292 7.71 -1.51 -12.04
CA PHE A 292 7.56 -2.15 -10.73
C PHE A 292 7.83 -1.18 -9.58
N CYS A 293 8.80 -0.27 -9.76
CA CYS A 293 9.10 0.81 -8.82
C CYS A 293 9.06 2.17 -9.53
N HIS A 294 8.59 3.20 -8.82
CA HIS A 294 8.79 4.60 -9.18
C HIS A 294 10.23 5.02 -8.93
N ASP A 295 10.73 4.69 -7.75
CA ASP A 295 12.05 5.02 -7.29
C ASP A 295 12.51 4.06 -6.19
N VAL A 296 13.79 4.14 -5.86
CA VAL A 296 14.46 3.31 -4.86
C VAL A 296 15.24 4.20 -3.91
N ARG A 297 15.27 3.87 -2.62
CA ARG A 297 16.19 4.43 -1.63
C ARG A 297 17.07 3.31 -1.11
N VAL A 298 18.37 3.53 -1.18
CA VAL A 298 19.37 2.62 -0.60
C VAL A 298 20.10 3.35 0.53
N VAL A 299 19.89 2.89 1.75
CA VAL A 299 20.54 3.45 2.93
C VAL A 299 21.56 2.47 3.48
N ARG A 300 22.82 2.92 3.60
CA ARG A 300 23.91 2.17 4.19
C ARG A 300 24.11 2.65 5.62
N LEU A 301 24.04 1.73 6.58
CA LEU A 301 24.18 2.01 8.01
C LEU A 301 25.46 1.39 8.58
N PRO A 302 26.00 1.96 9.66
CA PRO A 302 26.98 1.28 10.50
C PRO A 302 26.40 -0.05 11.00
N ARG A 303 27.26 -1.04 11.24
CA ARG A 303 26.86 -2.37 11.68
C ARG A 303 27.86 -2.97 12.66
N HIS A 304 27.42 -3.94 13.42
CA HIS A 304 28.34 -4.82 14.14
C HIS A 304 29.14 -5.66 13.14
N GLY A 305 30.44 -5.84 13.38
CA GLY A 305 31.34 -6.54 12.44
C GLY A 305 30.89 -7.96 12.07
N ALA A 306 30.21 -8.65 12.96
CA ALA A 306 29.74 -10.03 12.79
C ALA A 306 28.33 -10.16 12.19
N SER A 307 27.60 -9.05 11.96
CA SER A 307 26.24 -9.07 11.39
C SER A 307 26.09 -8.08 10.26
N CYS A 308 25.20 -8.35 9.31
CA CYS A 308 24.85 -7.45 8.23
C CYS A 308 23.34 -7.55 7.95
N PRO A 309 22.49 -6.97 8.81
CA PRO A 309 21.05 -6.99 8.54
C PRO A 309 20.76 -6.25 7.24
N VAL A 310 19.81 -6.78 6.47
CA VAL A 310 19.26 -6.13 5.28
C VAL A 310 17.75 -6.00 5.47
N ALA A 311 17.26 -4.78 5.45
CA ALA A 311 15.84 -4.51 5.56
C ALA A 311 15.28 -4.00 4.22
N ILE A 312 14.10 -4.49 3.86
CA ILE A 312 13.37 -4.08 2.66
C ILE A 312 11.97 -3.62 3.08
N ALA A 313 11.54 -2.47 2.59
CA ALA A 313 10.18 -1.96 2.80
C ALA A 313 9.69 -1.24 1.55
N VAL A 314 8.36 -1.15 1.39
CA VAL A 314 7.73 -0.44 0.29
C VAL A 314 6.69 0.55 0.79
N SER A 315 6.57 1.70 0.11
CA SER A 315 5.34 2.48 0.03
C SER A 315 4.64 2.13 -1.29
N CYS A 316 3.33 1.88 -1.23
CA CYS A 316 2.56 1.46 -2.40
C CYS A 316 2.03 2.64 -3.21
N SER A 317 1.30 2.38 -4.27
CA SER A 317 0.65 3.38 -5.12
C SER A 317 -0.33 4.31 -4.38
N ALA A 318 -0.68 4.03 -3.13
CA ALA A 318 -1.47 4.94 -2.30
C ALA A 318 -0.65 6.03 -1.60
N ASP A 319 0.67 5.88 -1.49
CA ASP A 319 1.69 6.84 -0.99
C ASP A 319 1.22 7.73 0.17
N ARG A 320 0.69 7.12 1.24
CA ARG A 320 0.00 7.81 2.34
C ARG A 320 0.96 8.21 3.45
N GLN A 321 1.61 9.33 3.29
CA GLN A 321 2.45 9.97 4.30
C GLN A 321 2.45 11.49 4.13
N ALA A 322 2.64 12.21 5.25
CA ALA A 322 2.78 13.65 5.28
C ALA A 322 3.70 14.07 6.43
N PHE A 323 4.44 15.15 6.23
CA PHE A 323 5.32 15.73 7.24
C PHE A 323 4.71 16.99 7.83
N ALA A 324 5.03 17.26 9.09
CA ALA A 324 4.53 18.43 9.80
C ALA A 324 5.56 19.03 10.72
N LYS A 325 5.35 20.28 11.05
CA LYS A 325 6.13 20.99 12.07
C LYS A 325 5.26 21.97 12.85
N ILE A 326 5.58 22.13 14.12
CA ILE A 326 5.00 23.17 14.97
C ILE A 326 6.14 24.07 15.42
N THR A 327 5.98 25.37 15.20
CA THR A 327 6.96 26.41 15.51
C THR A 327 6.27 27.58 16.25
N ALA A 328 7.03 28.60 16.61
CA ALA A 328 6.45 29.83 17.15
C ALA A 328 5.47 30.55 16.19
N ASP A 329 5.59 30.25 14.86
CA ASP A 329 4.77 30.86 13.81
C ASP A 329 3.48 30.09 13.52
N GLY A 330 3.26 28.96 14.18
CA GLY A 330 2.06 28.15 14.02
C GLY A 330 2.29 26.66 13.79
N VAL A 331 1.21 26.00 13.39
CA VAL A 331 1.12 24.57 13.07
C VAL A 331 1.12 24.42 11.55
N PHE A 332 2.00 23.58 11.03
CA PHE A 332 2.22 23.42 9.59
C PHE A 332 2.16 21.94 9.18
N LEU A 333 1.48 21.66 8.09
CA LEU A 333 1.38 20.35 7.45
C LEU A 333 1.90 20.41 6.01
N GLU A 334 2.56 19.36 5.54
CA GLU A 334 2.97 19.21 4.14
C GLU A 334 1.78 19.46 3.20
N GLN A 335 1.99 20.28 2.17
CA GLN A 335 0.97 20.53 1.16
C GLN A 335 0.91 19.37 0.19
N LEU A 336 -0.16 18.58 0.28
CA LEU A 336 -0.49 17.56 -0.72
C LEU A 336 -1.27 18.19 -1.89
N GLU A 337 -1.42 17.44 -2.98
CA GLU A 337 -2.04 17.94 -4.21
C GLU A 337 -3.57 17.91 -4.14
N GLU A 338 -4.19 19.06 -4.23
CA GLU A 338 -5.65 19.23 -4.17
C GLU A 338 -6.30 19.16 -5.56
N ASP A 339 -5.52 19.35 -6.64
CA ASP A 339 -5.99 19.29 -8.04
C ASP A 339 -5.24 18.23 -8.86
N PRO A 340 -5.46 16.92 -8.60
CA PRO A 340 -4.84 15.88 -9.39
C PRO A 340 -5.31 15.82 -10.86
N ALA A 341 -6.39 16.49 -11.21
CA ALA A 341 -6.91 16.51 -12.58
C ALA A 341 -5.88 17.04 -13.59
N LYS A 342 -4.99 17.94 -13.18
CA LYS A 342 -3.93 18.49 -14.03
C LYS A 342 -2.88 17.48 -14.49
N TYR A 343 -2.82 16.30 -13.87
CA TYR A 343 -1.93 15.20 -14.26
C TYR A 343 -2.60 14.20 -15.22
N LEU A 344 -3.90 14.34 -15.46
CA LEU A 344 -4.61 13.51 -16.44
C LEU A 344 -4.29 14.00 -17.86
N PRO A 345 -4.12 13.09 -18.83
CA PRO A 345 -3.90 13.48 -20.22
C PRO A 345 -5.17 14.15 -20.81
N GLU A 346 -4.95 15.08 -21.75
CA GLU A 346 -6.05 15.74 -22.47
C GLU A 346 -6.78 14.81 -23.45
N THR A 347 -6.17 13.66 -23.80
CA THR A 347 -6.71 12.69 -24.75
C THR A 347 -7.78 11.80 -24.13
N SER A 348 -8.82 11.53 -24.92
CA SER A 348 -9.97 10.71 -24.55
C SER A 348 -9.58 9.24 -24.25
N ASP A 349 -10.35 8.57 -23.39
CA ASP A 349 -10.23 7.14 -23.03
C ASP A 349 -10.22 6.17 -24.24
N THR A 350 -10.50 6.64 -25.45
CA THR A 350 -10.61 5.85 -26.68
C THR A 350 -9.30 5.20 -27.10
N GLU A 351 -8.15 5.85 -26.90
CA GLU A 351 -6.84 5.25 -27.26
C GLU A 351 -6.38 4.17 -26.26
N LEU A 352 -6.89 4.21 -25.03
CA LEU A 352 -6.60 3.23 -23.99
C LEU A 352 -7.57 2.05 -23.99
N SER A 353 -8.66 2.12 -24.74
CA SER A 353 -9.66 1.04 -24.88
C SER A 353 -9.29 -0.01 -25.93
N ASP A 354 -8.29 0.22 -26.75
CA ASP A 354 -7.84 -0.74 -27.74
C ASP A 354 -7.39 -2.06 -27.12
N GLY A 355 -7.96 -3.18 -27.59
CA GLY A 355 -7.62 -4.53 -27.14
C GLY A 355 -8.27 -4.98 -25.82
N VAL A 356 -9.22 -4.21 -25.27
CA VAL A 356 -10.02 -4.62 -24.11
C VAL A 356 -11.11 -5.61 -24.52
N ILE A 357 -11.20 -6.73 -23.83
CA ILE A 357 -12.22 -7.75 -24.07
C ILE A 357 -13.36 -7.56 -23.08
N ALA A 358 -14.57 -7.32 -23.58
CA ALA A 358 -15.76 -7.25 -22.76
C ALA A 358 -16.27 -8.63 -22.38
N ILE A 359 -16.47 -8.87 -21.08
CA ILE A 359 -17.00 -10.14 -20.55
C ILE A 359 -18.33 -9.85 -19.84
N ASN A 360 -19.39 -10.50 -20.31
CA ASN A 360 -20.70 -10.46 -19.66
C ASN A 360 -20.77 -11.51 -18.57
N LEU A 361 -20.87 -11.09 -17.31
CA LEU A 361 -20.94 -11.96 -16.15
C LEU A 361 -22.36 -12.48 -15.84
N ASN A 362 -23.38 -12.01 -16.55
CA ASN A 362 -24.78 -12.46 -16.39
C ASN A 362 -25.10 -13.68 -17.29
N GLN A 363 -24.09 -14.46 -17.62
CA GLN A 363 -24.20 -15.73 -18.36
C GLN A 363 -23.94 -16.91 -17.41
N PRO A 364 -24.30 -18.15 -17.80
CA PRO A 364 -23.89 -19.34 -17.06
C PRO A 364 -22.36 -19.39 -16.86
N MET A 365 -21.91 -19.88 -15.72
CA MET A 365 -20.48 -20.00 -15.41
C MET A 365 -19.70 -20.79 -16.47
N SER A 366 -20.34 -21.79 -17.11
CA SER A 366 -19.76 -22.55 -18.25
C SER A 366 -19.38 -21.63 -19.40
N ASP A 367 -20.26 -20.71 -19.76
CA ASP A 367 -20.10 -19.82 -20.91
C ASP A 367 -19.06 -18.73 -20.63
N ILE A 368 -19.06 -18.21 -19.40
CA ILE A 368 -18.01 -17.27 -18.94
C ILE A 368 -16.63 -17.92 -19.06
N ARG A 369 -16.48 -19.17 -18.59
CA ARG A 369 -15.21 -19.90 -18.65
C ARG A 369 -14.79 -20.22 -20.07
N GLU A 370 -15.73 -20.63 -20.94
CA GLU A 370 -15.47 -20.87 -22.36
C GLU A 370 -14.97 -19.59 -23.05
N GLU A 371 -15.56 -18.45 -22.73
CA GLU A 371 -15.11 -17.17 -23.26
C GLU A 371 -13.71 -16.83 -22.77
N LEU A 372 -13.47 -16.90 -21.46
CA LEU A 372 -12.16 -16.60 -20.86
C LEU A 372 -11.04 -17.50 -21.39
N SER A 373 -11.34 -18.76 -21.70
CA SER A 373 -10.37 -19.74 -22.23
C SER A 373 -9.77 -19.37 -23.60
N LYS A 374 -10.38 -18.41 -24.30
CA LYS A 374 -9.89 -17.92 -25.60
C LYS A 374 -8.70 -16.96 -25.46
N TYR A 375 -8.50 -16.40 -24.27
CA TYR A 375 -7.55 -15.31 -24.08
C TYR A 375 -6.36 -15.72 -23.20
N PRO A 376 -5.13 -15.35 -23.59
CA PRO A 376 -3.93 -15.65 -22.81
C PRO A 376 -3.84 -14.80 -21.54
N VAL A 377 -2.95 -15.19 -20.64
CA VAL A 377 -2.56 -14.35 -19.49
C VAL A 377 -2.09 -12.97 -19.95
N LYS A 378 -2.27 -11.93 -19.10
CA LYS A 378 -2.06 -10.49 -19.38
C LYS A 378 -3.15 -9.82 -20.24
N THR A 379 -4.12 -10.58 -20.78
CA THR A 379 -5.24 -9.97 -21.52
C THR A 379 -6.05 -9.08 -20.59
N ARG A 380 -6.32 -7.87 -21.05
CA ARG A 380 -7.14 -6.88 -20.34
C ARG A 380 -8.62 -7.11 -20.62
N LEU A 381 -9.41 -7.13 -19.55
CA LEU A 381 -10.84 -7.41 -19.58
C LEU A 381 -11.63 -6.23 -19.03
N SER A 382 -12.85 -6.06 -19.54
CA SER A 382 -13.91 -5.20 -18.98
C SER A 382 -15.06 -6.10 -18.56
N LEU A 383 -15.30 -6.21 -17.24
CA LEU A 383 -16.31 -7.10 -16.68
C LEU A 383 -17.60 -6.32 -16.41
N SER A 384 -18.75 -6.84 -16.86
CA SER A 384 -20.07 -6.28 -16.56
C SER A 384 -21.04 -7.36 -16.13
N GLY A 385 -21.75 -7.14 -15.02
CA GLY A 385 -22.72 -8.07 -14.44
C GLY A 385 -22.49 -8.32 -12.96
N THR A 386 -22.87 -9.50 -12.49
CA THR A 386 -22.87 -9.87 -11.07
C THR A 386 -21.53 -10.47 -10.63
N LEU A 387 -21.02 -10.01 -9.48
CA LEU A 387 -19.94 -10.62 -8.71
C LEU A 387 -20.41 -10.93 -7.30
N VAL A 388 -19.89 -12.01 -6.71
CA VAL A 388 -20.01 -12.29 -5.29
C VAL A 388 -18.73 -11.88 -4.59
N VAL A 389 -18.83 -11.12 -3.52
CA VAL A 389 -17.69 -10.70 -2.71
C VAL A 389 -17.61 -11.58 -1.48
N ALA A 390 -16.52 -12.33 -1.33
CA ALA A 390 -16.23 -13.17 -0.18
C ALA A 390 -14.72 -13.23 0.06
N ARG A 391 -14.30 -13.23 1.31
CA ARG A 391 -12.89 -13.33 1.66
C ARG A 391 -12.69 -14.09 2.99
N ASP A 392 -11.61 -13.87 3.70
CA ASP A 392 -11.07 -14.68 4.79
C ASP A 392 -12.10 -15.41 5.68
N ILE A 393 -12.93 -14.68 6.45
CA ILE A 393 -13.87 -15.30 7.40
C ILE A 393 -15.01 -16.00 6.65
N ALA A 394 -15.51 -15.40 5.57
CA ALA A 394 -16.54 -16.03 4.76
C ALA A 394 -16.06 -17.36 4.14
N HIS A 395 -14.81 -17.39 3.62
CA HIS A 395 -14.22 -18.63 3.10
C HIS A 395 -14.08 -19.70 4.19
N ALA A 396 -13.63 -19.32 5.40
CA ALA A 396 -13.55 -20.24 6.52
C ALA A 396 -14.91 -20.85 6.87
N LYS A 397 -15.96 -20.01 6.96
CA LYS A 397 -17.34 -20.48 7.24
C LYS A 397 -17.91 -21.41 6.14
N ILE A 398 -17.62 -21.11 4.87
CA ILE A 398 -18.02 -21.97 3.76
C ILE A 398 -17.27 -23.30 3.82
N GLN A 399 -15.97 -23.30 4.15
CA GLN A 399 -15.19 -24.52 4.34
C GLN A 399 -15.75 -25.39 5.47
N GLU A 400 -16.09 -24.80 6.61
CA GLU A 400 -16.75 -25.50 7.74
C GLU A 400 -18.05 -26.20 7.30
N ARG A 401 -18.84 -25.57 6.43
CA ARG A 401 -20.07 -26.17 5.87
C ARG A 401 -19.76 -27.36 4.95
N LEU A 402 -18.75 -27.24 4.09
CA LEU A 402 -18.30 -28.35 3.24
C LEU A 402 -17.79 -29.52 4.08
N ASP A 403 -17.00 -29.24 5.13
CA ASP A 403 -16.49 -30.26 6.06
C ASP A 403 -17.62 -30.95 6.84
N ALA A 404 -18.74 -30.27 7.07
CA ALA A 404 -19.95 -30.83 7.64
C ALA A 404 -20.82 -31.63 6.64
N GLY A 405 -20.38 -31.70 5.36
CA GLY A 405 -21.08 -32.43 4.30
C GLY A 405 -22.18 -31.65 3.59
N GLU A 406 -22.26 -30.33 3.79
CA GLU A 406 -23.14 -29.47 3.00
C GLU A 406 -22.61 -29.27 1.58
N THR A 407 -23.49 -28.88 0.67
CA THR A 407 -23.10 -28.55 -0.70
C THR A 407 -22.56 -27.12 -0.79
N MET A 408 -21.71 -26.88 -1.80
CA MET A 408 -21.24 -25.53 -2.12
C MET A 408 -22.43 -24.57 -2.31
N PRO A 409 -22.46 -23.39 -1.67
CA PRO A 409 -23.50 -22.39 -1.88
C PRO A 409 -23.69 -22.03 -3.37
N GLU A 410 -24.94 -21.85 -3.80
CA GLU A 410 -25.26 -21.53 -5.20
C GLU A 410 -24.53 -20.28 -5.69
N TYR A 411 -24.48 -19.24 -4.88
CA TYR A 411 -23.79 -18.00 -5.24
C TYR A 411 -22.29 -18.17 -5.50
N MET A 412 -21.64 -19.17 -4.87
CA MET A 412 -20.23 -19.49 -5.12
C MET A 412 -20.03 -20.30 -6.41
N ARG A 413 -21.09 -20.97 -6.90
CA ARG A 413 -21.08 -21.74 -8.15
C ARG A 413 -21.48 -20.89 -9.34
N ASP A 414 -22.45 -20.01 -9.16
CA ASP A 414 -23.13 -19.31 -10.25
C ASP A 414 -22.43 -18.01 -10.64
N PHE A 415 -21.65 -17.39 -9.72
CA PHE A 415 -21.00 -16.10 -9.95
C PHE A 415 -19.49 -16.13 -9.72
N PRO A 416 -18.72 -15.32 -10.45
CA PRO A 416 -17.31 -15.08 -10.12
C PRO A 416 -17.16 -14.48 -8.73
N VAL A 417 -16.10 -14.89 -8.01
CA VAL A 417 -15.87 -14.50 -6.61
C VAL A 417 -14.78 -13.45 -6.53
N TYR A 418 -15.14 -12.28 -6.02
CA TYR A 418 -14.23 -11.15 -5.81
C TYR A 418 -13.76 -11.09 -4.36
N TYR A 419 -12.46 -11.23 -4.15
CA TYR A 419 -11.85 -11.09 -2.83
C TYR A 419 -11.61 -9.61 -2.54
N ALA A 420 -12.52 -9.01 -1.81
CA ALA A 420 -12.52 -7.58 -1.58
C ALA A 420 -13.26 -7.21 -0.29
N GLY A 421 -13.16 -5.94 0.09
CA GLY A 421 -13.92 -5.40 1.21
C GLY A 421 -13.90 -3.87 1.18
N PRO A 422 -15.07 -3.22 1.24
CA PRO A 422 -15.20 -1.77 1.12
C PRO A 422 -14.72 -1.01 2.35
N ALA A 423 -14.44 0.27 2.18
CA ALA A 423 -14.48 1.27 3.22
C ALA A 423 -15.95 1.63 3.55
N LYS A 424 -16.19 2.53 4.51
CA LYS A 424 -17.56 2.97 4.84
C LYS A 424 -18.25 3.56 3.61
N THR A 425 -19.50 3.21 3.42
CA THR A 425 -20.33 3.74 2.33
C THR A 425 -20.84 5.13 2.67
N PRO A 426 -20.51 6.17 1.88
CA PRO A 426 -21.07 7.50 2.04
C PRO A 426 -22.56 7.53 1.68
N GLU A 427 -23.29 8.49 2.23
CA GLU A 427 -24.67 8.74 1.85
C GLU A 427 -24.79 9.06 0.35
N GLY A 428 -25.73 8.41 -0.32
CA GLY A 428 -25.98 8.59 -1.76
C GLY A 428 -25.05 7.80 -2.70
N TYR A 429 -24.11 7.02 -2.16
CA TYR A 429 -23.23 6.15 -2.95
C TYR A 429 -23.65 4.69 -2.87
N ALA A 430 -23.41 3.93 -3.92
CA ALA A 430 -23.64 2.48 -3.94
C ALA A 430 -22.67 1.76 -2.98
N SER A 431 -21.45 2.28 -2.82
CA SER A 431 -20.39 1.71 -1.99
C SER A 431 -19.42 2.78 -1.50
N GLY A 432 -18.71 2.51 -0.42
CA GLY A 432 -17.44 3.16 -0.09
C GLY A 432 -16.33 2.71 -1.04
N SER A 433 -15.14 3.28 -0.92
CA SER A 433 -13.97 2.85 -1.70
C SER A 433 -13.81 1.34 -1.64
N PHE A 434 -13.79 0.68 -2.79
CA PHE A 434 -13.92 -0.77 -2.92
C PHE A 434 -12.80 -1.32 -3.79
N GLY A 435 -11.86 -2.00 -3.21
CA GLY A 435 -10.72 -2.53 -3.92
C GLY A 435 -10.38 -3.97 -3.52
N PRO A 436 -9.56 -4.66 -4.34
CA PRO A 436 -9.21 -6.05 -4.11
C PRO A 436 -8.34 -6.23 -2.86
N THR A 437 -8.54 -7.36 -2.17
CA THR A 437 -7.61 -7.83 -1.14
C THR A 437 -6.56 -8.77 -1.74
N THR A 438 -5.52 -9.08 -0.96
CA THR A 438 -4.44 -10.01 -1.34
C THR A 438 -5.00 -11.41 -1.52
N ALA A 439 -4.85 -11.96 -2.72
CA ALA A 439 -5.41 -13.25 -3.11
C ALA A 439 -4.81 -14.43 -2.34
N GLY A 440 -3.51 -14.42 -2.09
CA GLY A 440 -2.77 -15.54 -1.48
C GLY A 440 -3.29 -16.00 -0.12
N ARG A 441 -4.07 -15.16 0.58
CA ARG A 441 -4.70 -15.55 1.86
C ARG A 441 -5.78 -16.62 1.71
N MET A 442 -6.39 -16.71 0.53
CA MET A 442 -7.43 -17.69 0.21
C MET A 442 -6.93 -18.91 -0.56
N ASP A 443 -5.62 -19.03 -0.77
CA ASP A 443 -5.05 -20.09 -1.61
C ASP A 443 -5.43 -21.52 -1.15
N SER A 444 -5.49 -21.75 0.15
CA SER A 444 -5.85 -23.07 0.73
C SER A 444 -7.29 -23.48 0.46
N TYR A 445 -8.19 -22.56 0.16
CA TYR A 445 -9.59 -22.86 -0.13
C TYR A 445 -9.86 -23.13 -1.60
N VAL A 446 -8.94 -22.79 -2.52
CA VAL A 446 -9.20 -22.81 -3.96
C VAL A 446 -9.47 -24.22 -4.45
N GLU A 447 -8.58 -25.18 -4.15
CA GLU A 447 -8.74 -26.57 -4.60
C GLU A 447 -10.05 -27.20 -4.08
N PRO A 448 -10.36 -27.21 -2.76
CA PRO A 448 -11.61 -27.80 -2.29
C PRO A 448 -12.87 -27.09 -2.83
N PHE A 449 -12.82 -25.77 -3.04
CA PHE A 449 -13.96 -25.04 -3.56
C PHE A 449 -14.19 -25.34 -5.04
N GLN A 450 -13.14 -25.37 -5.86
CA GLN A 450 -13.24 -25.70 -7.27
C GLN A 450 -13.65 -27.16 -7.49
N ALA A 451 -13.15 -28.09 -6.68
CA ALA A 451 -13.58 -29.49 -6.68
C ALA A 451 -15.09 -29.64 -6.34
N ALA A 452 -15.63 -28.77 -5.48
CA ALA A 452 -17.04 -28.69 -5.17
C ALA A 452 -17.87 -27.86 -6.18
N GLY A 453 -17.26 -27.39 -7.26
CA GLY A 453 -17.89 -26.64 -8.35
C GLY A 453 -18.07 -25.15 -8.08
N GLY A 454 -17.47 -24.59 -7.01
CA GLY A 454 -17.52 -23.16 -6.69
C GLY A 454 -16.21 -22.43 -6.99
N SER A 455 -16.23 -21.08 -6.92
CA SER A 455 -15.05 -20.21 -7.13
C SER A 455 -14.26 -20.52 -8.42
N LEU A 456 -14.93 -20.95 -9.49
CA LEU A 456 -14.29 -21.30 -10.75
C LEU A 456 -13.68 -20.08 -11.46
N VAL A 457 -14.19 -18.89 -11.19
CA VAL A 457 -13.58 -17.63 -11.61
C VAL A 457 -13.39 -16.75 -10.37
N MET A 458 -12.14 -16.45 -10.07
CA MET A 458 -11.73 -15.65 -8.91
C MET A 458 -11.18 -14.31 -9.36
N LEU A 459 -11.45 -13.25 -8.63
CA LEU A 459 -10.95 -11.90 -8.87
C LEU A 459 -10.33 -11.34 -7.58
N ALA A 460 -9.08 -10.88 -7.64
CA ALA A 460 -8.36 -10.31 -6.50
C ALA A 460 -7.08 -9.60 -6.95
N LYS A 461 -6.17 -9.27 -6.02
CA LYS A 461 -4.84 -8.73 -6.35
C LYS A 461 -3.70 -9.61 -5.83
N GLY A 462 -2.56 -9.51 -6.49
CA GLY A 462 -1.32 -10.17 -6.08
C GLY A 462 -1.15 -11.54 -6.73
N ASN A 463 0.05 -12.08 -6.54
CA ASN A 463 0.41 -13.41 -6.99
C ASN A 463 -0.24 -14.50 -6.14
N ARG A 464 -0.39 -15.69 -6.72
CA ARG A 464 -0.92 -16.89 -6.07
C ARG A 464 0.18 -17.94 -5.91
N SER A 465 -0.08 -18.95 -5.10
CA SER A 465 0.78 -20.13 -4.99
C SER A 465 0.56 -21.11 -6.16
N ALA A 466 1.54 -21.98 -6.42
CA ALA A 466 1.46 -22.98 -7.47
C ALA A 466 0.25 -23.92 -7.33
N GLN A 467 -0.23 -24.17 -6.11
CA GLN A 467 -1.44 -24.98 -5.88
C GLN A 467 -2.70 -24.39 -6.54
N VAL A 468 -2.79 -23.06 -6.63
CA VAL A 468 -3.91 -22.37 -7.29
C VAL A 468 -3.83 -22.53 -8.80
N THR A 469 -2.64 -22.42 -9.38
CA THR A 469 -2.40 -22.66 -10.80
C THR A 469 -2.78 -24.09 -11.18
N GLU A 470 -2.40 -25.07 -10.35
CA GLU A 470 -2.75 -26.47 -10.55
C GLU A 470 -4.26 -26.71 -10.39
N ALA A 471 -4.91 -26.11 -9.39
CA ALA A 471 -6.36 -26.21 -9.20
C ALA A 471 -7.11 -25.63 -10.42
N CYS A 472 -6.73 -24.44 -10.90
CA CYS A 472 -7.32 -23.85 -12.11
C CYS A 472 -7.20 -24.78 -13.32
N LYS A 473 -6.04 -25.42 -13.52
CA LYS A 473 -5.81 -26.38 -14.59
C LYS A 473 -6.70 -27.63 -14.45
N ASN A 474 -6.81 -28.17 -13.25
CA ASN A 474 -7.55 -29.42 -13.00
C ASN A 474 -9.07 -29.23 -13.09
N HIS A 475 -9.59 -28.10 -12.67
CA HIS A 475 -11.03 -27.82 -12.61
C HIS A 475 -11.51 -26.85 -13.69
N GLY A 476 -10.60 -26.38 -14.57
CA GLY A 476 -10.91 -25.38 -15.59
C GLY A 476 -11.27 -24.04 -14.99
N GLY A 477 -10.57 -23.63 -13.94
CA GLY A 477 -10.77 -22.38 -13.25
C GLY A 477 -9.92 -21.24 -13.80
N PHE A 478 -10.19 -20.01 -13.33
CA PHE A 478 -9.44 -18.81 -13.69
C PHE A 478 -9.16 -17.94 -12.46
N TYR A 479 -8.00 -17.33 -12.44
CA TYR A 479 -7.73 -16.20 -11.56
C TYR A 479 -7.54 -14.92 -12.37
N LEU A 480 -8.41 -13.96 -12.12
CA LEU A 480 -8.39 -12.63 -12.71
C LEU A 480 -7.76 -11.65 -11.72
N GLY A 481 -6.87 -10.80 -12.22
CA GLY A 481 -6.27 -9.73 -11.44
C GLY A 481 -7.12 -8.46 -11.50
N SER A 482 -7.53 -7.94 -10.35
CA SER A 482 -8.07 -6.59 -10.22
C SER A 482 -6.95 -5.61 -9.87
N ILE A 483 -6.99 -4.40 -10.42
CA ILE A 483 -5.99 -3.38 -10.13
C ILE A 483 -6.03 -3.03 -8.63
N GLY A 484 -4.89 -3.16 -7.98
CA GLY A 484 -4.72 -2.68 -6.61
C GLY A 484 -4.38 -1.19 -6.59
N GLY A 485 -5.06 -0.42 -5.75
CA GLY A 485 -4.85 1.02 -5.61
C GLY A 485 -6.08 1.87 -5.95
N PRO A 486 -6.76 1.74 -7.10
CA PRO A 486 -7.81 2.67 -7.50
C PRO A 486 -9.19 2.35 -6.90
N ALA A 487 -9.28 2.24 -5.57
CA ALA A 487 -10.51 1.83 -4.89
C ALA A 487 -11.65 2.85 -4.95
N ALA A 488 -11.36 4.15 -4.94
CA ALA A 488 -12.35 5.20 -5.12
C ALA A 488 -12.90 5.19 -6.56
N ARG A 489 -12.03 4.98 -7.56
CA ARG A 489 -12.38 4.85 -8.97
C ARG A 489 -13.31 3.66 -9.21
N LEU A 490 -12.96 2.48 -8.68
CA LEU A 490 -13.80 1.28 -8.81
C LEU A 490 -15.17 1.47 -8.17
N ALA A 491 -15.22 2.06 -6.97
CA ALA A 491 -16.47 2.31 -6.25
C ALA A 491 -17.39 3.28 -7.00
N LYS A 492 -16.83 4.36 -7.54
CA LYS A 492 -17.62 5.42 -8.18
C LYS A 492 -18.09 5.06 -9.58
N ASP A 493 -17.20 4.47 -10.39
CA ASP A 493 -17.42 4.34 -11.82
C ASP A 493 -17.75 2.91 -12.27
N SER A 494 -17.44 1.88 -11.45
CA SER A 494 -17.67 0.49 -11.85
C SER A 494 -18.71 -0.24 -10.98
N ILE A 495 -18.87 0.10 -9.71
CA ILE A 495 -19.83 -0.58 -8.82
C ILE A 495 -21.16 0.15 -8.82
N ARG A 496 -22.22 -0.53 -9.25
CA ARG A 496 -23.57 0.04 -9.41
C ARG A 496 -24.51 -0.28 -8.26
N LYS A 497 -24.37 -1.48 -7.66
CA LYS A 497 -25.22 -1.93 -6.56
C LYS A 497 -24.42 -2.84 -5.64
N VAL A 498 -24.73 -2.78 -4.34
CA VAL A 498 -24.16 -3.64 -3.30
C VAL A 498 -25.27 -4.10 -2.38
N GLU A 499 -25.37 -5.41 -2.14
CA GLU A 499 -26.31 -6.00 -1.19
C GLU A 499 -25.66 -7.15 -0.43
N VAL A 500 -26.01 -7.32 0.86
CA VAL A 500 -25.53 -8.42 1.69
C VAL A 500 -26.28 -9.68 1.32
N LEU A 501 -25.59 -10.78 1.04
CA LEU A 501 -26.18 -12.09 0.81
C LEU A 501 -26.21 -12.97 2.05
N GLU A 502 -25.08 -13.05 2.77
CA GLU A 502 -24.93 -13.97 3.90
C GLU A 502 -23.95 -13.39 4.93
N TYR A 503 -24.06 -13.79 6.19
CA TYR A 503 -23.22 -13.39 7.31
C TYR A 503 -23.18 -11.88 7.58
N PRO A 504 -24.32 -11.17 7.66
CA PRO A 504 -24.34 -9.70 7.88
C PRO A 504 -23.63 -9.27 9.16
N GLU A 505 -23.56 -10.15 10.17
CA GLU A 505 -22.87 -9.91 11.43
C GLU A 505 -21.35 -9.73 11.27
N LEU A 506 -20.77 -10.21 10.17
CA LEU A 506 -19.34 -10.08 9.87
C LEU A 506 -18.97 -8.70 9.29
N GLY A 507 -19.96 -7.82 9.05
CA GLY A 507 -19.69 -6.50 8.49
C GLY A 507 -18.93 -6.56 7.17
N MET A 508 -17.72 -6.02 7.12
CA MET A 508 -16.90 -6.02 5.90
C MET A 508 -16.42 -7.42 5.45
N GLU A 509 -16.56 -8.44 6.29
CA GLU A 509 -16.25 -9.85 6.00
C GLU A 509 -17.50 -10.65 5.61
N ALA A 510 -18.68 -10.01 5.54
CA ALA A 510 -19.91 -10.63 5.05
C ALA A 510 -19.75 -11.10 3.58
N VAL A 511 -20.66 -11.96 3.14
CA VAL A 511 -20.81 -12.26 1.72
C VAL A 511 -21.72 -11.21 1.10
N TRP A 512 -21.23 -10.57 0.03
CA TRP A 512 -21.96 -9.52 -0.68
C TRP A 512 -22.23 -9.93 -2.11
N LYS A 513 -23.32 -9.45 -2.67
CA LYS A 513 -23.58 -9.45 -4.10
C LYS A 513 -23.42 -8.03 -4.63
N ILE A 514 -22.63 -7.86 -5.67
CA ILE A 514 -22.42 -6.56 -6.31
C ILE A 514 -22.72 -6.65 -7.80
N GLU A 515 -23.29 -5.57 -8.33
CA GLU A 515 -23.43 -5.38 -9.77
C GLU A 515 -22.34 -4.41 -10.25
N VAL A 516 -21.60 -4.82 -11.27
CA VAL A 516 -20.52 -4.02 -11.84
C VAL A 516 -20.75 -3.73 -13.31
N GLU A 517 -20.20 -2.62 -13.78
CA GLU A 517 -20.18 -2.20 -15.15
C GLU A 517 -18.77 -1.68 -15.50
N ASP A 518 -18.24 -2.13 -16.62
CA ASP A 518 -16.90 -1.79 -17.10
C ASP A 518 -15.80 -1.93 -16.02
N PHE A 519 -15.88 -3.01 -15.25
CA PHE A 519 -14.93 -3.28 -14.20
C PHE A 519 -13.62 -3.82 -14.78
N PRO A 520 -12.46 -3.13 -14.59
CA PRO A 520 -11.19 -3.54 -15.19
C PRO A 520 -10.59 -4.76 -14.50
N ALA A 521 -10.21 -5.76 -15.29
CA ALA A 521 -9.53 -6.95 -14.82
C ALA A 521 -8.51 -7.46 -15.85
N PHE A 522 -7.70 -8.45 -15.43
CA PHE A 522 -6.69 -9.08 -16.28
C PHE A 522 -6.70 -10.59 -16.07
N VAL A 523 -6.47 -11.38 -17.12
CA VAL A 523 -6.23 -12.81 -16.95
C VAL A 523 -4.84 -13.00 -16.34
N VAL A 524 -4.76 -13.61 -15.16
CA VAL A 524 -3.51 -13.87 -14.42
C VAL A 524 -3.16 -15.34 -14.40
N VAL A 525 -4.13 -16.22 -14.08
CA VAL A 525 -4.00 -17.68 -14.20
C VAL A 525 -5.16 -18.18 -15.05
N ASP A 526 -4.87 -19.01 -16.02
CA ASP A 526 -5.85 -19.60 -16.92
C ASP A 526 -6.13 -21.10 -16.62
N ASP A 527 -7.14 -21.65 -17.31
CA ASP A 527 -7.57 -23.04 -17.23
C ASP A 527 -6.59 -24.06 -17.84
N LYS A 528 -5.50 -23.58 -18.42
CA LYS A 528 -4.42 -24.39 -19.02
C LYS A 528 -3.22 -24.52 -18.10
N GLY A 529 -3.23 -23.76 -16.98
CA GLY A 529 -2.13 -23.71 -16.02
C GLY A 529 -1.04 -22.71 -16.40
N ASN A 530 -1.33 -21.73 -17.26
CA ASN A 530 -0.45 -20.59 -17.47
C ASN A 530 -0.64 -19.60 -16.32
N ASP A 531 0.45 -19.09 -15.79
CA ASP A 531 0.48 -18.15 -14.66
C ASP A 531 1.47 -17.02 -14.97
N PHE A 532 0.94 -15.80 -15.05
CA PHE A 532 1.72 -14.60 -15.31
C PHE A 532 2.91 -14.45 -14.36
N PHE A 533 2.72 -14.72 -13.06
CA PHE A 533 3.78 -14.55 -12.08
C PHE A 533 4.86 -15.62 -12.19
N THR A 534 4.53 -16.83 -12.59
CA THR A 534 5.53 -17.87 -12.86
C THR A 534 6.41 -17.49 -14.04
N GLU A 535 5.83 -16.88 -15.09
CA GLU A 535 6.60 -16.39 -16.25
C GLU A 535 7.64 -15.33 -15.87
N VAL A 536 7.29 -14.39 -14.94
CA VAL A 536 8.16 -13.26 -14.55
C VAL A 536 9.02 -13.53 -13.32
N SER A 537 8.81 -14.63 -12.62
CA SER A 537 9.57 -14.99 -11.39
C SER A 537 10.94 -15.61 -11.69
N THR A 538 11.19 -16.03 -12.92
CA THR A 538 12.48 -16.64 -13.29
C THR A 538 13.56 -15.55 -13.32
N PRO A 539 14.64 -15.66 -12.52
CA PRO A 539 15.73 -14.70 -12.55
C PRO A 539 16.32 -14.61 -13.97
N VAL A 540 16.50 -13.38 -14.44
CA VAL A 540 17.25 -13.17 -15.67
C VAL A 540 18.70 -13.51 -15.35
N SER A 541 19.26 -14.57 -15.93
CA SER A 541 20.67 -14.89 -15.75
C SER A 541 21.49 -13.72 -16.30
N ILE A 542 22.02 -12.90 -15.41
CA ILE A 542 22.93 -11.83 -15.76
C ILE A 542 24.23 -12.49 -16.21
N LYS A 543 24.47 -12.49 -17.55
CA LYS A 543 25.74 -12.92 -18.15
C LYS A 543 26.81 -11.85 -17.94
#